data_f885c3447789c3539c587ee80ad60eac
#
_entry.id   f885c3447789c3539c587ee80ad60eac
#
_cell.length_a   1.000
_cell.length_b   1.000
_cell.length_c   1.000
_cell.angle_alpha   90.00
_cell.angle_beta   90.00
_cell.angle_gamma   90.00
#
_symmetry.space_group_name_H-M   'P 1'
#
loop_
_entity.id
_entity.type
_entity.pdbx_description
1 polymer ?
#
loop_
_entity_poly.entity_id
_entity_poly.type
_entity_poly.pdbx_seq_one_letter_code
_entity_poly.pdbx_strand_id
1 'polypeptide(L)'
;MQGVFRFPCGARRRGLVSLPCGIFGSEASFVYRPKGALIAGPGGKWKARRAAEIALARLGRGGAGGRLTIRCRAPERLGLGSSTSDAVAAIRAVADALGARFSAEEISSIAVEAERASDPAAYGRRCLLFAQREGEVIEDFRRPVPDFEVIGFNADPAGRGVDTLKLSPPAYSTAEIDRCDAILAAFRTALERGDLAGAAGAATRSARLNQRHLRLNGFDLIEEAAERIGALGFQIAHSGSVAGFLFPPGGAAHPDLAKGLAALQSEIGIAGFWRFRTGGGGAPEIQIPVTHRHRHRSALV
;
A
#
# COMPACT_ATOMS: atom_id res chain seq x y z
N MET A 1 -5.58 7.54 -1.64
CA MET A 1 -6.85 7.98 -2.29
C MET A 1 -7.22 6.95 -3.34
N GLN A 2 -8.50 6.58 -3.46
CA GLN A 2 -8.97 5.59 -4.46
C GLN A 2 -10.39 5.91 -4.91
N GLY A 3 -10.76 5.46 -6.11
CA GLY A 3 -12.11 5.68 -6.64
C GLY A 3 -12.26 5.24 -8.10
N VAL A 4 -13.42 5.57 -8.66
CA VAL A 4 -13.68 5.54 -10.10
C VAL A 4 -13.75 6.97 -10.60
N PHE A 5 -13.03 7.26 -11.67
CA PHE A 5 -12.83 8.61 -12.19
C PHE A 5 -13.27 8.66 -13.65
N ARG A 6 -13.80 9.82 -14.07
CA ARG A 6 -14.13 10.10 -15.48
C ARG A 6 -12.97 10.78 -16.20
N PHE A 7 -12.82 10.46 -17.45
CA PHE A 7 -11.83 11.05 -18.34
C PHE A 7 -12.51 11.71 -19.54
N PRO A 8 -11.85 12.64 -20.24
CA PRO A 8 -12.46 13.43 -21.32
C PRO A 8 -13.11 12.61 -22.43
N CYS A 9 -12.64 11.39 -22.68
CA CYS A 9 -13.24 10.45 -23.65
C CYS A 9 -14.53 9.78 -23.16
N GLY A 10 -15.07 10.16 -21.99
CA GLY A 10 -16.23 9.51 -21.36
C GLY A 10 -15.91 8.18 -20.67
N ALA A 11 -14.68 7.69 -20.77
CA ALA A 11 -14.25 6.48 -20.10
C ALA A 11 -14.28 6.64 -18.58
N ARG A 12 -14.66 5.55 -17.88
CA ARG A 12 -14.58 5.46 -16.43
C ARG A 12 -13.47 4.48 -16.09
N ARG A 13 -12.50 4.90 -15.29
CA ARG A 13 -11.40 4.04 -14.86
C ARG A 13 -11.30 4.03 -13.34
N ARG A 14 -11.03 2.86 -12.81
CA ARG A 14 -10.69 2.71 -11.40
C ARG A 14 -9.23 3.02 -11.22
N GLY A 15 -8.93 3.88 -10.25
CA GLY A 15 -7.57 4.27 -9.95
C GLY A 15 -7.34 4.54 -8.47
N LEU A 16 -6.07 4.57 -8.11
CA LEU A 16 -5.63 4.96 -6.78
C LEU A 16 -4.35 5.78 -6.83
N VAL A 17 -4.17 6.59 -5.80
CA VAL A 17 -2.89 7.24 -5.47
C VAL A 17 -2.38 6.60 -4.19
N SER A 18 -1.17 6.04 -4.24
CA SER A 18 -0.52 5.37 -3.12
C SER A 18 0.49 6.28 -2.42
N LEU A 19 0.63 6.09 -1.10
CA LEU A 19 1.74 6.64 -0.34
C LEU A 19 2.84 5.58 -0.21
N PRO A 20 4.10 5.87 -0.55
CA PRO A 20 5.20 4.94 -0.36
C PRO A 20 5.49 4.78 1.13
N CYS A 21 5.71 3.54 1.56
CA CYS A 21 6.08 3.19 2.92
C CYS A 21 7.50 2.63 2.93
N GLY A 22 8.48 3.45 3.29
CA GLY A 22 9.90 3.10 3.21
C GLY A 22 10.40 2.14 4.30
N ILE A 23 9.60 1.90 5.36
CA ILE A 23 9.97 0.98 6.45
C ILE A 23 9.64 -0.48 6.13
N PHE A 24 8.74 -0.70 5.19
CA PHE A 24 8.34 -2.01 4.73
C PHE A 24 8.72 -2.17 3.25
N GLY A 25 9.17 -3.36 2.91
CA GLY A 25 9.58 -3.67 1.57
C GLY A 25 10.08 -5.09 1.46
N SER A 26 10.49 -5.47 0.27
CA SER A 26 11.04 -6.79 -0.01
C SER A 26 12.40 -6.65 -0.66
N GLU A 27 13.31 -7.52 -0.26
CA GLU A 27 14.61 -7.74 -0.87
C GLU A 27 14.60 -9.12 -1.54
N ALA A 28 15.17 -9.23 -2.72
CA ALA A 28 15.30 -10.51 -3.41
C ALA A 28 16.71 -10.69 -3.97
N SER A 29 17.14 -11.94 -4.01
CA SER A 29 18.32 -12.38 -4.75
C SER A 29 17.96 -13.54 -5.66
N PHE A 30 18.58 -13.60 -6.84
CA PHE A 30 18.34 -14.65 -7.80
C PHE A 30 19.64 -15.26 -8.30
N VAL A 31 19.73 -16.60 -8.19
CA VAL A 31 20.82 -17.39 -8.77
C VAL A 31 20.30 -18.10 -10.00
N TYR A 32 20.74 -17.62 -11.16
CA TYR A 32 20.32 -18.10 -12.46
C TYR A 32 20.83 -19.51 -12.75
N ARG A 33 20.01 -20.31 -13.42
CA ARG A 33 20.38 -21.60 -14.03
C ARG A 33 19.83 -21.68 -15.46
N PRO A 34 20.66 -22.01 -16.47
CA PRO A 34 20.23 -22.05 -17.87
C PRO A 34 19.08 -23.01 -18.15
N LYS A 35 18.94 -24.07 -17.35
CA LYS A 35 17.88 -25.08 -17.44
C LYS A 35 17.41 -25.49 -16.06
N GLY A 36 16.14 -25.89 -15.96
CA GLY A 36 15.54 -26.43 -14.74
C GLY A 36 14.41 -25.59 -14.17
N ALA A 37 13.88 -26.04 -13.03
CA ALA A 37 12.79 -25.34 -12.36
C ALA A 37 13.27 -24.10 -11.59
N LEU A 38 12.39 -23.12 -11.48
CA LEU A 38 12.58 -22.00 -10.58
C LEU A 38 12.06 -22.37 -9.19
N ILE A 39 12.92 -22.29 -8.20
CA ILE A 39 12.61 -22.55 -6.80
C ILE A 39 12.61 -21.21 -6.04
N ALA A 40 11.50 -20.86 -5.42
CA ALA A 40 11.38 -19.65 -4.61
C ALA A 40 11.27 -20.00 -3.12
N GLY A 41 11.96 -19.24 -2.28
CA GLY A 41 11.93 -19.37 -0.83
C GLY A 41 11.87 -18.02 -0.13
N PRO A 42 11.26 -17.96 1.07
CA PRO A 42 10.58 -19.06 1.77
C PRO A 42 9.30 -19.50 1.06
N GLY A 43 8.72 -20.62 1.50
CA GLY A 43 7.46 -21.14 0.93
C GLY A 43 6.32 -20.13 0.95
N GLY A 44 5.32 -20.29 0.07
CA GLY A 44 4.16 -19.37 -0.03
C GLY A 44 4.36 -18.17 -0.97
N LYS A 45 5.56 -17.89 -1.47
CA LYS A 45 5.86 -16.75 -2.37
C LYS A 45 5.57 -17.08 -3.86
N TRP A 46 4.45 -17.76 -4.14
CA TRP A 46 4.13 -18.23 -5.48
C TRP A 46 3.95 -17.10 -6.52
N LYS A 47 3.43 -15.94 -6.10
CA LYS A 47 3.26 -14.77 -6.97
C LYS A 47 4.61 -14.21 -7.42
N ALA A 48 5.54 -14.04 -6.49
CA ALA A 48 6.89 -13.59 -6.80
C ALA A 48 7.65 -14.62 -7.66
N ARG A 49 7.44 -15.93 -7.42
CA ARG A 49 7.96 -16.98 -8.30
C ARG A 49 7.40 -16.83 -9.72
N ARG A 50 6.09 -16.64 -9.85
CA ARG A 50 5.44 -16.42 -11.14
C ARG A 50 5.97 -15.17 -11.85
N ALA A 51 6.16 -14.07 -11.12
CA ALA A 51 6.75 -12.83 -11.66
C ALA A 51 8.17 -13.06 -12.17
N ALA A 52 9.00 -13.83 -11.45
CA ALA A 52 10.34 -14.18 -11.89
C ALA A 52 10.33 -15.07 -13.15
N GLU A 53 9.41 -16.05 -13.26
CA GLU A 53 9.24 -16.90 -14.45
C GLU A 53 8.87 -16.05 -15.67
N ILE A 54 7.94 -15.09 -15.52
CA ILE A 54 7.54 -14.16 -16.59
C ILE A 54 8.72 -13.26 -16.97
N ALA A 55 9.47 -12.73 -16.00
CA ALA A 55 10.64 -11.91 -16.26
C ALA A 55 11.72 -12.66 -17.05
N LEU A 56 11.99 -13.93 -16.71
CA LEU A 56 12.88 -14.80 -17.49
C LEU A 56 12.39 -14.96 -18.93
N ALA A 57 11.10 -15.21 -19.12
CA ALA A 57 10.52 -15.37 -20.45
C ALA A 57 10.64 -14.08 -21.28
N ARG A 58 10.36 -12.89 -20.68
CA ARG A 58 10.53 -11.58 -21.33
C ARG A 58 11.97 -11.29 -21.76
N LEU A 59 12.96 -11.85 -21.05
CA LEU A 59 14.38 -11.75 -21.40
C LEU A 59 14.85 -12.85 -22.36
N GLY A 60 13.94 -13.61 -22.98
CA GLY A 60 14.28 -14.67 -23.92
C GLY A 60 14.89 -15.91 -23.24
N ARG A 61 14.65 -16.08 -21.95
CA ARG A 61 15.15 -17.22 -21.13
C ARG A 61 14.01 -18.15 -20.68
N GLY A 62 12.99 -18.32 -21.50
CA GLY A 62 11.91 -19.30 -21.25
C GLY A 62 12.52 -20.71 -21.08
N GLY A 63 12.06 -21.43 -20.04
CA GLY A 63 12.61 -22.76 -19.68
C GLY A 63 13.87 -22.74 -18.82
N ALA A 64 14.47 -21.58 -18.58
CA ALA A 64 15.49 -21.39 -17.55
C ALA A 64 14.84 -21.33 -16.16
N GLY A 65 15.66 -21.55 -15.13
CA GLY A 65 15.22 -21.51 -13.75
C GLY A 65 16.29 -20.94 -12.83
N GLY A 66 16.26 -21.37 -11.58
CA GLY A 66 17.22 -20.93 -10.58
C GLY A 66 16.65 -20.91 -9.18
N ARG A 67 17.36 -20.26 -8.27
CA ARG A 67 16.94 -20.06 -6.88
C ARG A 67 16.63 -18.60 -6.62
N LEU A 68 15.38 -18.30 -6.31
CA LEU A 68 14.91 -17.01 -5.87
C LEU A 68 14.77 -17.03 -4.34
N THR A 69 15.44 -16.11 -3.66
CA THR A 69 15.31 -15.92 -2.21
C THR A 69 14.69 -14.55 -1.95
N ILE A 70 13.65 -14.49 -1.12
CA ILE A 70 12.91 -13.25 -0.83
C ILE A 70 12.90 -13.03 0.68
N ARG A 71 13.18 -11.80 1.09
CA ARG A 71 13.02 -11.32 2.46
C ARG A 71 12.02 -10.16 2.44
N CYS A 72 10.83 -10.40 2.96
CA CYS A 72 9.79 -9.39 3.10
C CYS A 72 9.79 -8.87 4.53
N ARG A 73 9.85 -7.54 4.69
CA ARG A 73 9.75 -6.86 6.00
C ARG A 73 8.32 -6.44 6.33
N ALA A 74 7.44 -6.41 5.33
CA ALA A 74 6.05 -6.02 5.53
C ALA A 74 5.24 -7.15 6.15
N PRO A 75 4.40 -6.86 7.16
CA PRO A 75 3.41 -7.80 7.62
C PRO A 75 2.48 -8.22 6.47
N GLU A 76 2.21 -9.52 6.37
CA GLU A 76 1.36 -10.04 5.31
C GLU A 76 -0.13 -9.72 5.56
N ARG A 77 -0.90 -9.56 4.49
CA ARG A 77 -2.38 -9.40 4.49
C ARG A 77 -2.91 -8.13 5.13
N LEU A 78 -2.09 -7.15 5.43
CA LEU A 78 -2.54 -5.88 6.00
C LEU A 78 -2.84 -4.79 4.95
N GLY A 79 -2.68 -5.07 3.67
CA GLY A 79 -2.86 -4.05 2.61
C GLY A 79 -1.66 -3.11 2.44
N LEU A 80 -0.48 -3.52 2.91
CA LEU A 80 0.78 -2.78 2.78
C LEU A 80 1.52 -3.06 1.46
N GLY A 81 0.87 -3.72 0.49
CA GLY A 81 1.49 -4.02 -0.80
C GLY A 81 2.62 -5.06 -0.75
N SER A 82 2.66 -5.91 0.29
CA SER A 82 3.74 -6.91 0.47
C SER A 82 3.89 -7.84 -0.73
N SER A 83 2.78 -8.27 -1.32
CA SER A 83 2.78 -9.14 -2.51
C SER A 83 3.42 -8.45 -3.72
N THR A 84 3.01 -7.22 -4.01
CA THR A 84 3.60 -6.42 -5.09
C THR A 84 5.08 -6.12 -4.84
N SER A 85 5.45 -5.82 -3.58
CA SER A 85 6.84 -5.60 -3.20
C SER A 85 7.70 -6.85 -3.48
N ASP A 86 7.20 -8.04 -3.13
CA ASP A 86 7.85 -9.31 -3.42
C ASP A 86 8.01 -9.55 -4.94
N ALA A 87 6.96 -9.29 -5.71
CA ALA A 87 6.99 -9.45 -7.17
C ALA A 87 7.99 -8.49 -7.83
N VAL A 88 7.96 -7.21 -7.47
CA VAL A 88 8.89 -6.20 -7.99
C VAL A 88 10.34 -6.53 -7.64
N ALA A 89 10.61 -6.96 -6.39
CA ALA A 89 11.93 -7.37 -5.97
C ALA A 89 12.42 -8.59 -6.76
N ALA A 90 11.55 -9.59 -7.00
CA ALA A 90 11.87 -10.78 -7.77
C ALA A 90 12.19 -10.44 -9.25
N ILE A 91 11.38 -9.57 -9.89
CA ILE A 91 11.61 -9.12 -11.27
C ILE A 91 12.97 -8.44 -11.40
N ARG A 92 13.28 -7.52 -10.48
CA ARG A 92 14.57 -6.80 -10.46
C ARG A 92 15.74 -7.76 -10.24
N ALA A 93 15.61 -8.71 -9.30
CA ALA A 93 16.68 -9.69 -9.05
C ALA A 93 16.96 -10.60 -10.26
N VAL A 94 15.93 -10.97 -11.02
CA VAL A 94 16.09 -11.71 -12.29
C VAL A 94 16.80 -10.87 -13.33
N ALA A 95 16.40 -9.62 -13.51
CA ALA A 95 17.02 -8.71 -14.45
C ALA A 95 18.49 -8.46 -14.10
N ASP A 96 18.80 -8.16 -12.85
CA ASP A 96 20.17 -7.93 -12.36
C ASP A 96 21.06 -9.15 -12.58
N ALA A 97 20.57 -10.36 -12.30
CA ALA A 97 21.32 -11.61 -12.52
C ALA A 97 21.66 -11.90 -13.99
N LEU A 98 20.93 -11.28 -14.92
CA LEU A 98 21.13 -11.40 -16.38
C LEU A 98 21.76 -10.16 -17.01
N GLY A 99 22.18 -9.16 -16.21
CA GLY A 99 22.72 -7.91 -16.69
C GLY A 99 21.71 -7.06 -17.49
N ALA A 100 20.41 -7.25 -17.24
CA ALA A 100 19.31 -6.59 -17.92
C ALA A 100 18.61 -5.58 -17.01
N ARG A 101 17.71 -4.77 -17.60
CA ARG A 101 16.84 -3.84 -16.86
C ARG A 101 15.46 -3.84 -17.48
N PHE A 102 14.46 -3.72 -16.64
CA PHE A 102 13.07 -3.44 -17.04
C PHE A 102 12.70 -2.01 -16.65
N SER A 103 11.91 -1.35 -17.48
CA SER A 103 11.25 -0.09 -17.11
C SER A 103 10.22 -0.31 -16.01
N ALA A 104 9.74 0.78 -15.39
CA ALA A 104 8.70 0.69 -14.38
C ALA A 104 7.38 0.13 -14.96
N GLU A 105 7.09 0.47 -16.20
CA GLU A 105 5.93 -0.01 -16.97
C GLU A 105 6.02 -1.52 -17.22
N GLU A 106 7.17 -2.01 -17.64
CA GLU A 106 7.41 -3.45 -17.84
C GLU A 106 7.31 -4.22 -16.53
N ILE A 107 7.89 -3.70 -15.44
CA ILE A 107 7.79 -4.30 -14.11
C ILE A 107 6.33 -4.39 -13.68
N SER A 108 5.55 -3.31 -13.86
CA SER A 108 4.13 -3.29 -13.50
C SER A 108 3.31 -4.28 -14.34
N SER A 109 3.58 -4.35 -15.64
CA SER A 109 2.95 -5.32 -16.55
C SER A 109 3.23 -6.77 -16.11
N ILE A 110 4.48 -7.10 -15.81
CA ILE A 110 4.88 -8.44 -15.32
C ILE A 110 4.21 -8.74 -13.98
N ALA A 111 4.16 -7.77 -13.06
CA ALA A 111 3.54 -7.95 -11.74
C ALA A 111 2.03 -8.20 -11.87
N VAL A 112 1.31 -7.47 -12.72
CA VAL A 112 -0.12 -7.70 -12.98
C VAL A 112 -0.36 -9.06 -13.62
N GLU A 113 0.46 -9.48 -14.59
CA GLU A 113 0.38 -10.81 -15.20
C GLU A 113 0.59 -11.92 -14.15
N ALA A 114 1.44 -11.68 -13.15
CA ALA A 114 1.72 -12.64 -12.09
C ALA A 114 0.63 -12.72 -11.02
N GLU A 115 0.04 -11.58 -10.63
CA GLU A 115 -0.83 -11.49 -9.45
C GLU A 115 -2.21 -10.87 -9.69
N ARG A 116 -2.55 -10.51 -10.94
CA ARG A 116 -3.82 -9.90 -11.41
C ARG A 116 -4.10 -8.48 -10.92
N ALA A 117 -3.29 -7.92 -10.08
CA ALA A 117 -3.33 -6.53 -9.66
C ALA A 117 -1.98 -6.18 -9.03
N SER A 118 -1.51 -4.96 -9.24
CA SER A 118 -0.23 -4.49 -8.71
C SER A 118 -0.36 -3.05 -8.23
N ASP A 119 0.37 -2.70 -7.18
CA ASP A 119 0.54 -1.31 -6.76
C ASP A 119 1.66 -0.63 -7.57
N PRO A 120 1.74 0.72 -7.62
CA PRO A 120 2.75 1.43 -8.39
C PRO A 120 4.15 1.40 -7.76
N ALA A 121 4.53 0.30 -7.09
CA ALA A 121 5.79 0.17 -6.35
C ALA A 121 7.04 0.29 -7.25
N ALA A 122 6.91 -0.01 -8.55
CA ALA A 122 8.00 0.11 -9.51
C ALA A 122 8.41 1.56 -9.79
N TYR A 123 7.49 2.52 -9.61
CA TYR A 123 7.66 3.94 -9.94
C TYR A 123 8.28 4.77 -8.82
N GLY A 124 8.63 4.15 -7.69
CA GLY A 124 9.28 4.83 -6.57
C GLY A 124 8.38 5.89 -5.93
N ARG A 125 8.85 7.15 -5.90
CA ARG A 125 8.16 8.27 -5.24
C ARG A 125 7.36 9.17 -6.18
N ARG A 126 7.17 8.76 -7.43
CA ARG A 126 6.30 9.51 -8.36
C ARG A 126 4.86 9.50 -7.84
N CYS A 127 4.22 10.67 -7.82
CA CYS A 127 2.81 10.76 -7.49
C CYS A 127 1.99 10.42 -8.74
N LEU A 128 1.26 9.30 -8.69
CA LEU A 128 0.56 8.74 -9.83
C LEU A 128 -0.88 8.40 -9.45
N LEU A 129 -1.81 8.66 -10.36
CA LEU A 129 -3.09 7.95 -10.39
C LEU A 129 -2.88 6.67 -11.20
N PHE A 130 -3.04 5.52 -10.57
CA PHE A 130 -2.61 4.23 -11.11
C PHE A 130 -3.78 3.23 -11.15
N ALA A 131 -3.94 2.56 -12.29
CA ALA A 131 -4.91 1.48 -12.49
C ALA A 131 -4.28 0.14 -12.08
N GLN A 132 -4.60 -0.34 -10.89
CA GLN A 132 -3.94 -1.50 -10.30
C GLN A 132 -4.16 -2.81 -11.08
N ARG A 133 -5.35 -3.00 -11.66
CA ARG A 133 -5.69 -4.24 -12.38
C ARG A 133 -5.09 -4.28 -13.78
N GLU A 134 -4.86 -3.13 -14.36
CA GLU A 134 -4.27 -2.96 -15.68
C GLU A 134 -2.75 -2.81 -15.62
N GLY A 135 -2.22 -2.37 -14.47
CA GLY A 135 -0.80 -2.08 -14.30
C GLY A 135 -0.36 -0.81 -15.00
N GLU A 136 -1.27 0.14 -15.20
CA GLU A 136 -1.08 1.32 -16.01
C GLU A 136 -1.13 2.62 -15.22
N VAL A 137 -0.31 3.57 -15.61
CA VAL A 137 -0.42 4.95 -15.15
C VAL A 137 -1.58 5.62 -15.87
N ILE A 138 -2.61 6.03 -15.13
CA ILE A 138 -3.73 6.80 -15.67
C ILE A 138 -3.33 8.27 -15.82
N GLU A 139 -2.65 8.81 -14.80
CA GLU A 139 -2.16 10.17 -14.76
C GLU A 139 -0.86 10.25 -13.96
N ASP A 140 0.12 10.92 -14.51
CA ASP A 140 1.33 11.33 -13.80
C ASP A 140 1.21 12.80 -13.42
N PHE A 141 1.15 13.08 -12.12
CA PHE A 141 1.09 14.45 -11.62
C PHE A 141 2.42 15.21 -11.78
N ARG A 142 3.47 14.55 -12.28
CA ARG A 142 4.82 15.11 -12.52
C ARG A 142 5.44 15.75 -11.27
N ARG A 143 5.06 15.22 -10.12
CA ARG A 143 5.54 15.64 -8.80
C ARG A 143 5.82 14.40 -7.95
N PRO A 144 6.70 14.51 -6.95
CA PRO A 144 6.82 13.48 -5.94
C PRO A 144 5.53 13.43 -5.09
N VAL A 145 5.31 12.29 -4.46
CA VAL A 145 4.29 12.17 -3.40
C VAL A 145 4.58 13.20 -2.31
N PRO A 146 3.55 13.90 -1.77
CA PRO A 146 3.72 14.85 -0.69
C PRO A 146 4.47 14.24 0.50
N ASP A 147 5.37 15.01 1.11
CA ASP A 147 6.19 14.55 2.21
C ASP A 147 5.44 14.64 3.53
N PHE A 148 4.73 13.58 3.85
CA PHE A 148 4.05 13.42 5.13
C PHE A 148 4.93 12.66 6.12
N GLU A 149 4.82 13.02 7.37
CA GLU A 149 5.11 12.13 8.48
C GLU A 149 3.86 11.31 8.78
N VAL A 150 3.99 9.99 8.77
CA VAL A 150 2.85 9.06 8.90
C VAL A 150 2.96 8.26 10.17
N ILE A 151 1.90 8.25 10.96
CA ILE A 151 1.71 7.31 12.06
C ILE A 151 0.72 6.24 11.58
N GLY A 152 1.26 5.09 11.17
CA GLY A 152 0.50 3.98 10.65
C GLY A 152 0.20 2.92 11.69
N PHE A 153 -0.94 2.26 11.58
CA PHE A 153 -1.36 1.19 12.48
C PHE A 153 -2.33 0.22 11.78
N ASN A 154 -2.45 -0.98 12.35
CA ASN A 154 -3.49 -1.93 11.93
C ASN A 154 -4.76 -1.67 12.74
N ALA A 155 -5.80 -1.19 12.10
CA ALA A 155 -7.08 -0.86 12.70
C ALA A 155 -8.04 -2.07 12.82
N ASP A 156 -7.66 -3.24 12.29
CA ASP A 156 -8.41 -4.49 12.42
C ASP A 156 -7.46 -5.65 12.79
N PRO A 157 -6.89 -5.63 14.01
CA PRO A 157 -5.90 -6.63 14.42
C PRO A 157 -6.46 -8.04 14.53
N ALA A 158 -7.77 -8.19 14.74
CA ALA A 158 -8.47 -9.48 14.77
C ALA A 158 -8.86 -9.98 13.37
N GLY A 159 -8.81 -9.10 12.35
CA GLY A 159 -9.18 -9.40 10.98
C GLY A 159 -8.19 -10.32 10.29
N ARG A 160 -8.68 -11.09 9.33
CA ARG A 160 -7.86 -11.99 8.51
C ARG A 160 -7.26 -11.29 7.26
N GLY A 161 -7.39 -9.96 7.19
CA GLY A 161 -7.13 -9.18 5.98
C GLY A 161 -8.21 -9.42 4.90
N VAL A 162 -8.23 -8.57 3.90
CA VAL A 162 -9.21 -8.63 2.81
C VAL A 162 -8.55 -9.14 1.53
N ASP A 163 -9.04 -10.25 0.99
CA ASP A 163 -8.66 -10.71 -0.34
C ASP A 163 -9.50 -9.94 -1.39
N THR A 164 -9.00 -8.80 -1.80
CA THR A 164 -9.69 -7.91 -2.75
C THR A 164 -9.87 -8.51 -4.15
N LEU A 165 -9.13 -9.57 -4.49
CA LEU A 165 -9.32 -10.28 -5.75
C LEU A 165 -10.61 -11.11 -5.76
N LYS A 166 -11.08 -11.53 -4.58
CA LYS A 166 -12.34 -12.26 -4.40
C LYS A 166 -13.55 -11.35 -4.29
N LEU A 167 -13.34 -10.07 -4.01
CA LEU A 167 -14.43 -9.11 -3.95
C LEU A 167 -14.87 -8.72 -5.36
N SER A 168 -16.19 -8.73 -5.58
CA SER A 168 -16.75 -8.10 -6.77
C SER A 168 -16.35 -6.63 -6.79
N PRO A 169 -15.96 -6.08 -7.96
CA PRO A 169 -15.69 -4.66 -8.06
C PRO A 169 -16.89 -3.86 -7.55
N PRO A 170 -16.72 -2.93 -6.60
CA PRO A 170 -17.83 -2.14 -6.11
C PRO A 170 -18.43 -1.31 -7.24
N ALA A 171 -19.77 -1.30 -7.32
CA ALA A 171 -20.51 -0.46 -8.22
C ALA A 171 -20.61 0.95 -7.64
N TYR A 172 -19.93 1.92 -8.24
CA TYR A 172 -20.03 3.32 -7.88
C TYR A 172 -21.25 3.94 -8.59
N SER A 173 -22.10 4.59 -7.82
CA SER A 173 -23.16 5.44 -8.39
C SER A 173 -22.59 6.68 -9.09
N THR A 174 -23.37 7.32 -9.95
CA THR A 174 -22.95 8.56 -10.61
C THR A 174 -22.55 9.64 -9.60
N ALA A 175 -23.31 9.80 -8.52
CA ALA A 175 -22.99 10.77 -7.45
C ALA A 175 -21.67 10.43 -6.72
N GLU A 176 -21.32 9.17 -6.56
CA GLU A 176 -20.02 8.77 -5.97
C GLU A 176 -18.87 9.04 -6.93
N ILE A 177 -19.07 8.82 -8.23
CA ILE A 177 -18.09 9.16 -9.26
C ILE A 177 -17.86 10.68 -9.29
N ASP A 178 -18.93 11.49 -9.21
CA ASP A 178 -18.83 12.96 -9.11
C ASP A 178 -17.98 13.38 -7.90
N ARG A 179 -18.16 12.71 -6.75
CA ARG A 179 -17.36 12.94 -5.57
C ARG A 179 -15.90 12.50 -5.75
N CYS A 180 -15.67 11.36 -6.41
CA CYS A 180 -14.29 10.93 -6.73
C CYS A 180 -13.58 11.96 -7.60
N ASP A 181 -14.25 12.47 -8.64
CA ASP A 181 -13.70 13.49 -9.55
C ASP A 181 -13.40 14.79 -8.79
N ALA A 182 -14.29 15.24 -7.91
CA ALA A 182 -14.08 16.42 -7.09
C ALA A 182 -12.91 16.25 -6.10
N ILE A 183 -12.77 15.06 -5.50
CA ILE A 183 -11.63 14.73 -4.61
C ILE A 183 -10.32 14.75 -5.40
N LEU A 184 -10.31 14.16 -6.62
CA LEU A 184 -9.13 14.16 -7.48
C LEU A 184 -8.73 15.56 -7.92
N ALA A 185 -9.69 16.41 -8.30
CA ALA A 185 -9.46 17.81 -8.66
C ALA A 185 -8.84 18.60 -7.47
N ALA A 186 -9.40 18.45 -6.27
CA ALA A 186 -8.87 19.07 -5.07
C ALA A 186 -7.46 18.58 -4.74
N PHE A 187 -7.17 17.29 -4.94
CA PHE A 187 -5.85 16.72 -4.74
C PHE A 187 -4.82 17.30 -5.73
N ARG A 188 -5.17 17.43 -7.03
CA ARG A 188 -4.30 18.09 -8.03
C ARG A 188 -3.95 19.52 -7.60
N THR A 189 -4.97 20.31 -7.24
CA THR A 189 -4.76 21.70 -6.78
C THR A 189 -3.85 21.76 -5.55
N ALA A 190 -4.03 20.83 -4.59
CA ALA A 190 -3.18 20.76 -3.42
C ALA A 190 -1.72 20.41 -3.78
N LEU A 191 -1.51 19.47 -4.70
CA LEU A 191 -0.18 19.12 -5.19
C LEU A 191 0.52 20.30 -5.89
N GLU A 192 -0.21 21.03 -6.74
CA GLU A 192 0.32 22.19 -7.47
C GLU A 192 0.78 23.30 -6.52
N ARG A 193 0.05 23.49 -5.42
CA ARG A 193 0.32 24.50 -4.41
C ARG A 193 1.28 24.05 -3.31
N GLY A 194 1.65 22.79 -3.27
CA GLY A 194 2.40 22.22 -2.13
C GLY A 194 1.60 22.21 -0.82
N ASP A 195 0.28 22.20 -0.91
CA ASP A 195 -0.64 22.21 0.23
C ASP A 195 -0.80 20.80 0.81
N LEU A 196 -0.04 20.53 1.89
CA LEU A 196 -0.11 19.25 2.59
C LEU A 196 -1.48 19.00 3.23
N ALA A 197 -2.11 20.05 3.78
CA ALA A 197 -3.41 19.94 4.43
C ALA A 197 -4.50 19.59 3.41
N GLY A 198 -4.49 20.26 2.25
CA GLY A 198 -5.39 19.94 1.14
C GLY A 198 -5.22 18.52 0.61
N ALA A 199 -3.98 18.06 0.47
CA ALA A 199 -3.67 16.69 0.04
C ALA A 199 -4.12 15.63 1.07
N ALA A 200 -3.88 15.85 2.36
CA ALA A 200 -4.35 14.99 3.45
C ALA A 200 -5.87 14.98 3.54
N GLY A 201 -6.52 16.15 3.41
CA GLY A 201 -7.97 16.27 3.35
C GLY A 201 -8.60 15.50 2.18
N ALA A 202 -7.94 15.46 1.02
CA ALA A 202 -8.38 14.63 -0.11
C ALA A 202 -8.29 13.13 0.22
N ALA A 203 -7.22 12.69 0.90
CA ALA A 203 -7.09 11.30 1.37
C ALA A 203 -8.20 10.93 2.35
N THR A 204 -8.51 11.79 3.32
CA THR A 204 -9.59 11.60 4.29
C THR A 204 -10.96 11.50 3.61
N ARG A 205 -11.29 12.42 2.69
CA ARG A 205 -12.56 12.36 1.94
C ARG A 205 -12.68 11.08 1.13
N SER A 206 -11.59 10.62 0.51
CA SER A 206 -11.56 9.34 -0.19
C SER A 206 -11.79 8.16 0.75
N ALA A 207 -11.19 8.17 1.95
CA ALA A 207 -11.41 7.15 2.96
C ALA A 207 -12.87 7.09 3.40
N ARG A 208 -13.50 8.23 3.67
CA ARG A 208 -14.94 8.32 4.01
C ARG A 208 -15.83 7.76 2.90
N LEU A 209 -15.60 8.16 1.65
CA LEU A 209 -16.39 7.69 0.51
C LEU A 209 -16.32 6.15 0.37
N ASN A 210 -15.14 5.59 0.60
CA ASN A 210 -14.92 4.16 0.43
C ASN A 210 -15.48 3.30 1.58
N GLN A 211 -15.93 3.87 2.70
CA GLN A 211 -16.58 3.12 3.79
C GLN A 211 -17.86 2.41 3.33
N ARG A 212 -18.52 2.88 2.28
CA ARG A 212 -19.68 2.18 1.69
C ARG A 212 -19.31 0.88 1.00
N HIS A 213 -18.08 0.79 0.48
CA HIS A 213 -17.62 -0.34 -0.32
C HIS A 213 -16.74 -1.31 0.48
N LEU A 214 -15.95 -0.77 1.39
CA LEU A 214 -15.07 -1.54 2.27
C LEU A 214 -15.09 -0.89 3.66
N ARG A 215 -16.01 -1.34 4.48
CA ARG A 215 -16.21 -0.79 5.82
C ARG A 215 -15.08 -1.23 6.76
N LEU A 216 -14.49 -0.27 7.44
CA LEU A 216 -13.54 -0.47 8.51
C LEU A 216 -14.23 -0.30 9.86
N ASN A 217 -14.12 -1.28 10.74
CA ASN A 217 -14.62 -1.13 12.10
C ASN A 217 -13.84 -0.05 12.85
N GLY A 218 -14.54 0.76 13.64
CA GLY A 218 -13.90 1.86 14.37
C GLY A 218 -13.49 3.04 13.48
N PHE A 219 -14.04 3.17 12.26
CA PHE A 219 -13.73 4.29 11.38
C PHE A 219 -13.97 5.66 12.04
N ASP A 220 -15.10 5.81 12.72
CA ASP A 220 -15.48 7.07 13.40
C ASP A 220 -14.48 7.42 14.51
N LEU A 221 -14.00 6.42 15.25
CA LEU A 221 -12.97 6.59 16.29
C LEU A 221 -11.62 7.02 15.71
N ILE A 222 -11.26 6.51 14.52
CA ILE A 222 -10.05 6.94 13.80
C ILE A 222 -10.18 8.40 13.38
N GLU A 223 -11.35 8.79 12.91
CA GLU A 223 -11.62 10.16 12.49
C GLU A 223 -11.55 11.13 13.67
N GLU A 224 -12.23 10.84 14.78
CA GLU A 224 -12.16 11.60 16.02
C GLU A 224 -10.73 11.67 16.58
N ALA A 225 -9.99 10.57 16.55
CA ALA A 225 -8.60 10.54 16.97
C ALA A 225 -7.74 11.46 16.10
N ALA A 226 -7.92 11.45 14.77
CA ALA A 226 -7.17 12.31 13.85
C ALA A 226 -7.35 13.80 14.19
N GLU A 227 -8.59 14.23 14.47
CA GLU A 227 -8.91 15.60 14.88
C GLU A 227 -8.25 15.96 16.22
N ARG A 228 -8.40 15.09 17.22
CA ARG A 228 -7.88 15.29 18.58
C ARG A 228 -6.35 15.44 18.62
N ILE A 229 -5.64 14.67 17.81
CA ILE A 229 -4.17 14.69 17.77
C ILE A 229 -3.62 15.72 16.77
N GLY A 230 -4.46 16.54 16.16
CA GLY A 230 -4.04 17.58 15.21
C GLY A 230 -3.45 17.05 13.92
N ALA A 231 -3.85 15.86 13.45
CA ALA A 231 -3.45 15.36 12.15
C ALA A 231 -4.06 16.20 11.02
N LEU A 232 -3.31 16.43 9.94
CA LEU A 232 -3.84 17.08 8.73
C LEU A 232 -4.96 16.27 8.07
N GLY A 233 -5.00 15.00 8.36
CA GLY A 233 -5.97 14.03 7.87
C GLY A 233 -5.47 12.62 8.07
N PHE A 234 -6.16 11.66 7.49
CA PHE A 234 -5.78 10.25 7.55
C PHE A 234 -6.07 9.53 6.24
N GLN A 235 -5.45 8.39 6.06
CA GLN A 235 -5.65 7.53 4.92
C GLN A 235 -5.88 6.06 5.36
N ILE A 236 -6.58 5.29 4.53
CA ILE A 236 -6.78 3.86 4.72
C ILE A 236 -6.24 3.13 3.51
N ALA A 237 -5.52 2.03 3.74
CA ALA A 237 -5.01 1.16 2.68
C ALA A 237 -6.16 0.55 1.87
N HIS A 238 -5.94 0.40 0.56
CA HIS A 238 -6.95 -0.04 -0.40
C HIS A 238 -7.56 -1.41 -0.10
N SER A 239 -6.76 -2.33 0.38
CA SER A 239 -7.15 -3.74 0.49
C SER A 239 -7.00 -4.30 1.90
N GLY A 240 -6.83 -3.46 2.91
CA GLY A 240 -6.55 -3.95 4.24
C GLY A 240 -7.10 -3.07 5.34
N SER A 241 -6.74 -3.44 6.53
CA SER A 241 -7.12 -2.82 7.78
C SER A 241 -6.14 -1.74 8.24
N VAL A 242 -5.13 -1.41 7.43
CA VAL A 242 -4.15 -0.39 7.80
C VAL A 242 -4.70 1.00 7.58
N ALA A 243 -4.59 1.82 8.61
CA ALA A 243 -4.82 3.26 8.56
C ALA A 243 -3.54 4.01 8.91
N GLY A 244 -3.49 5.31 8.59
CA GLY A 244 -2.36 6.16 8.94
C GLY A 244 -2.78 7.62 9.05
N PHE A 245 -2.42 8.26 10.16
CA PHE A 245 -2.54 9.69 10.36
C PHE A 245 -1.45 10.42 9.60
N LEU A 246 -1.79 11.53 8.98
CA LEU A 246 -0.91 12.32 8.13
C LEU A 246 -0.57 13.63 8.82
N PHE A 247 0.72 13.87 9.01
CA PHE A 247 1.25 15.09 9.62
C PHE A 247 2.22 15.80 8.66
N PRO A 248 2.48 17.09 8.83
CA PRO A 248 3.63 17.71 8.21
C PRO A 248 4.91 17.11 8.81
N PRO A 249 6.06 17.20 8.13
CA PRO A 249 7.34 16.74 8.66
C PRO A 249 7.63 17.31 10.05
N GLY A 250 7.89 16.45 11.04
CA GLY A 250 8.05 16.84 12.45
C GLY A 250 6.76 17.08 13.21
N GLY A 251 5.59 17.01 12.56
CA GLY A 251 4.30 17.31 13.17
C GLY A 251 3.73 16.23 14.08
N ALA A 252 4.25 15.00 14.01
CA ALA A 252 3.81 13.91 14.89
C ALA A 252 4.36 14.00 16.33
N ALA A 253 4.88 15.16 16.74
CA ALA A 253 5.27 15.44 18.12
C ALA A 253 4.12 16.06 18.96
N HIS A 254 2.87 15.93 18.51
CA HIS A 254 1.71 16.49 19.20
C HIS A 254 1.55 15.86 20.60
N PRO A 255 1.31 16.68 21.66
CA PRO A 255 1.25 16.16 23.05
C PRO A 255 0.12 15.15 23.27
N ASP A 256 -0.95 15.21 22.51
CA ASP A 256 -2.07 14.28 22.63
C ASP A 256 -1.94 13.03 21.75
N LEU A 257 -0.86 12.87 20.97
CA LEU A 257 -0.65 11.70 20.12
C LEU A 257 -0.68 10.40 20.95
N ALA A 258 0.05 10.37 22.06
CA ALA A 258 0.11 9.18 22.92
C ALA A 258 -1.28 8.83 23.48
N LYS A 259 -2.06 9.84 23.90
CA LYS A 259 -3.44 9.64 24.40
C LYS A 259 -4.37 9.14 23.29
N GLY A 260 -4.29 9.72 22.09
CA GLY A 260 -5.09 9.29 20.94
C GLY A 260 -4.81 7.86 20.54
N LEU A 261 -3.54 7.46 20.48
CA LEU A 261 -3.14 6.07 20.19
C LEU A 261 -3.56 5.10 21.30
N ALA A 262 -3.46 5.51 22.58
CA ALA A 262 -3.92 4.70 23.70
C ALA A 262 -5.44 4.47 23.66
N ALA A 263 -6.23 5.46 23.28
CA ALA A 263 -7.67 5.33 23.08
C ALA A 263 -7.99 4.32 21.97
N LEU A 264 -7.34 4.43 20.80
CA LEU A 264 -7.50 3.45 19.71
C LEU A 264 -7.05 2.04 20.13
N GLN A 265 -6.00 1.91 20.93
CA GLN A 265 -5.58 0.63 21.48
C GLN A 265 -6.65 0.03 22.38
N SER A 266 -7.26 0.82 23.23
CA SER A 266 -8.33 0.38 24.15
C SER A 266 -9.61 -0.01 23.43
N GLU A 267 -10.04 0.77 22.45
CA GLU A 267 -11.37 0.68 21.84
C GLU A 267 -11.40 -0.26 20.63
N ILE A 268 -10.38 -0.22 19.77
CA ILE A 268 -10.33 -1.06 18.57
C ILE A 268 -9.18 -2.08 18.60
N GLY A 269 -8.40 -2.13 19.68
CA GLY A 269 -7.40 -3.16 19.90
C GLY A 269 -6.16 -3.07 19.03
N ILE A 270 -5.75 -1.85 18.58
CA ILE A 270 -4.51 -1.73 17.80
C ILE A 270 -3.35 -2.29 18.61
N ALA A 271 -2.53 -3.15 17.98
CA ALA A 271 -1.43 -3.83 18.65
C ALA A 271 -0.14 -2.98 18.70
N GLY A 272 -0.10 -1.89 17.96
CA GLY A 272 1.06 -1.02 17.87
C GLY A 272 0.99 -0.10 16.68
N PHE A 273 1.98 0.75 16.53
CA PHE A 273 2.08 1.69 15.43
C PHE A 273 3.51 1.76 14.88
N TRP A 274 3.63 2.34 13.70
CA TRP A 274 4.91 2.66 13.06
C TRP A 274 4.92 4.09 12.55
N ARG A 275 6.08 4.70 12.58
CA ARG A 275 6.31 6.07 12.13
C ARG A 275 7.29 6.09 10.97
N PHE A 276 6.97 6.80 9.92
CA PHE A 276 7.83 6.97 8.77
C PHE A 276 7.51 8.25 8.00
N ARG A 277 8.41 8.65 7.09
CA ARG A 277 8.17 9.77 6.15
C ARG A 277 8.03 9.25 4.73
N THR A 278 7.02 9.75 4.02
CA THR A 278 6.80 9.44 2.60
C THR A 278 7.87 10.09 1.72
N GLY A 279 8.46 11.20 2.19
CA GLY A 279 9.57 11.90 1.57
C GLY A 279 10.91 11.18 1.64
N GLY A 280 11.02 10.14 2.43
CA GLY A 280 12.29 9.54 2.81
C GLY A 280 13.06 10.43 3.80
N GLY A 281 14.07 9.87 4.44
CA GLY A 281 14.80 10.53 5.53
C GLY A 281 14.08 10.38 6.89
N GLY A 282 14.85 10.52 7.98
CA GLY A 282 14.42 10.19 9.33
C GLY A 282 14.58 8.68 9.64
N ALA A 283 14.95 8.36 10.88
CA ALA A 283 14.97 6.98 11.32
C ALA A 283 13.53 6.48 11.43
N PRO A 284 13.18 5.34 10.80
CA PRO A 284 11.87 4.75 10.99
C PRO A 284 11.74 4.26 12.44
N GLU A 285 10.62 4.54 13.06
CA GLU A 285 10.30 4.05 14.38
C GLU A 285 9.19 3.01 14.27
N ILE A 286 9.42 1.82 14.79
CA ILE A 286 8.42 0.77 14.89
C ILE A 286 8.22 0.51 16.37
N GLN A 287 7.10 0.99 16.91
CA GLN A 287 6.65 0.65 18.26
C GLN A 287 5.57 -0.42 18.15
N ILE A 288 5.99 -1.67 18.29
CA ILE A 288 5.08 -2.79 18.47
C ILE A 288 5.15 -3.11 19.96
N PRO A 289 4.13 -2.84 20.77
CA PRO A 289 4.13 -3.29 22.15
C PRO A 289 4.18 -4.82 22.16
N VAL A 290 5.27 -5.37 22.69
CA VAL A 290 5.40 -6.80 22.94
C VAL A 290 4.58 -7.11 24.18
N THR A 291 3.28 -7.42 24.00
CA THR A 291 2.51 -8.11 25.01
C THR A 291 1.40 -8.94 24.40
N HIS A 292 1.73 -10.05 23.79
CA HIS A 292 0.83 -11.19 23.84
C HIS A 292 1.03 -11.92 25.17
N ARG A 293 0.40 -11.47 26.24
CA ARG A 293 0.06 -12.39 27.33
C ARG A 293 -1.10 -13.25 26.82
N HIS A 294 -0.78 -14.44 26.35
CA HIS A 294 -1.75 -15.54 26.30
C HIS A 294 -2.31 -15.69 27.72
N ARG A 295 -3.52 -15.18 27.92
CA ARG A 295 -4.34 -15.66 29.04
C ARG A 295 -4.77 -17.08 28.67
N HIS A 296 -3.97 -18.06 29.08
CA HIS A 296 -4.47 -19.39 29.32
C HIS A 296 -5.63 -19.26 30.30
N ARG A 297 -6.85 -19.34 29.80
CA ARG A 297 -7.98 -19.75 30.65
C ARG A 297 -7.75 -21.24 30.96
N SER A 298 -7.14 -21.50 32.10
CA SER A 298 -7.23 -22.79 32.73
C SER A 298 -8.73 -23.00 33.08
N ALA A 299 -9.36 -23.86 32.30
CA ALA A 299 -10.61 -24.44 32.74
C ALA A 299 -10.25 -25.44 33.87
N LEU A 300 -10.57 -25.09 35.10
CA LEU A 300 -10.66 -26.02 36.20
C LEU A 300 -12.06 -26.61 36.21
N VAL A 301 -12.07 -27.93 36.03
CA VAL A 301 -13.09 -28.95 36.37
C VAL A 301 -14.48 -28.74 35.80
#